data_143724b43b96428930d810b69182be70
#
_entry.id   143724b43b96428930d810b69182be70
#
_cell.length_a   1.000
_cell.length_b   1.000
_cell.length_c   1.000
_cell.angle_alpha   90.00
_cell.angle_beta   90.00
_cell.angle_gamma   90.00
#
_symmetry.space_group_name_H-M   'P 1'
#
loop_
_entity.id
_entity.type
_entity.pdbx_description
1 polymer ?
#
loop_
_entity_poly.entity_id
_entity_poly.type
_entity_poly.pdbx_seq_one_letter_code
_entity_poly.pdbx_strand_id
1 'polypeptide(L)'
;MKITEIKTTMLHDPDGFVIQDATIPPVDPNATGRSQLFVHIHTDEGTIGLGMAPGQRSIQAVIEDNLTGVLIGEDPFMIEKLWQDMYWRVRGFGRKGVAFQAIAAIDIALWDLKGKVLDQPIYRLLGPAHQKVPIYGSGGWTNYSEDELVSEQMGYVERGIPRVKMKVGKD
;
A
#
# COMPACT_ATOMS: atom_id res chain seq x y z
N MET A 1 -6.58 -24.96 2.36
CA MET A 1 -6.92 -23.67 1.71
C MET A 1 -6.06 -23.46 0.49
N LYS A 2 -6.64 -22.96 -0.60
CA LYS A 2 -5.92 -22.65 -1.84
C LYS A 2 -6.36 -21.32 -2.40
N ILE A 3 -5.42 -20.60 -3.00
CA ILE A 3 -5.71 -19.35 -3.74
C ILE A 3 -6.45 -19.72 -5.03
N THR A 4 -7.64 -19.15 -5.24
CA THR A 4 -8.48 -19.42 -6.40
C THR A 4 -8.49 -18.28 -7.42
N GLU A 5 -8.36 -17.04 -6.95
CA GLU A 5 -8.37 -15.85 -7.80
C GLU A 5 -7.56 -14.72 -7.17
N ILE A 6 -6.91 -13.94 -8.01
CA ILE A 6 -6.32 -12.64 -7.63
C ILE A 6 -7.00 -11.56 -8.45
N LYS A 7 -7.73 -10.69 -7.79
CA LYS A 7 -8.46 -9.60 -8.41
C LYS A 7 -7.85 -8.26 -8.05
N THR A 8 -7.64 -7.42 -9.03
CA THR A 8 -7.19 -6.05 -8.84
C THR A 8 -8.31 -5.06 -9.08
N THR A 9 -8.37 -4.01 -8.29
CA THR A 9 -9.34 -2.93 -8.45
C THR A 9 -8.64 -1.59 -8.33
N MET A 10 -8.68 -0.80 -9.39
CA MET A 10 -8.17 0.57 -9.38
C MET A 10 -9.31 1.50 -8.97
N LEU A 11 -9.16 2.16 -7.83
CA LEU A 11 -10.06 3.22 -7.42
C LEU A 11 -9.42 4.57 -7.70
N HIS A 12 -10.21 5.50 -8.19
CA HIS A 12 -9.82 6.88 -8.43
C HIS A 12 -10.74 7.81 -7.65
N ASP A 13 -10.15 8.63 -6.79
CA ASP A 13 -10.81 9.72 -6.10
C ASP A 13 -10.50 11.01 -6.87
N PRO A 14 -11.48 11.57 -7.62
CA PRO A 14 -11.25 12.75 -8.43
C PRO A 14 -11.01 14.02 -7.60
N ASP A 15 -11.52 14.03 -6.36
CA ASP A 15 -11.37 15.14 -5.40
C ASP A 15 -10.18 14.92 -4.46
N GLY A 16 -9.46 13.79 -4.64
CA GLY A 16 -8.32 13.43 -3.85
C GLY A 16 -7.19 14.45 -3.99
N PHE A 17 -6.62 14.82 -2.86
CA PHE A 17 -5.54 15.79 -2.81
C PHE A 17 -4.28 15.31 -3.55
N VAL A 18 -3.76 16.15 -4.44
CA VAL A 18 -2.50 15.88 -5.14
C VAL A 18 -1.32 16.17 -4.22
N ILE A 19 -0.60 15.13 -3.85
CA ILE A 19 0.59 15.23 -2.99
C ILE A 19 1.73 15.87 -3.79
N GLN A 20 2.31 16.93 -3.22
CA GLN A 20 3.46 17.60 -3.80
C GLN A 20 4.52 17.89 -2.74
N ASP A 21 5.77 17.57 -3.05
CA ASP A 21 6.93 17.96 -2.25
C ASP A 21 8.13 18.28 -3.17
N ALA A 22 9.26 18.67 -2.60
CA ALA A 22 10.46 19.03 -3.37
C ALA A 22 11.03 17.88 -4.22
N THR A 23 10.67 16.63 -3.93
CA THR A 23 11.14 15.42 -4.63
C THR A 23 10.11 14.84 -5.60
N ILE A 24 8.86 15.28 -5.51
CA ILE A 24 7.77 14.89 -6.38
C ILE A 24 7.38 16.09 -7.23
N PRO A 25 8.00 16.29 -8.39
CA PRO A 25 7.62 17.36 -9.29
C PRO A 25 6.18 17.15 -9.78
N PRO A 26 5.44 18.21 -10.08
CA PRO A 26 4.13 18.10 -10.68
C PRO A 26 4.25 17.38 -12.04
N VAL A 27 3.66 16.19 -12.13
CA VAL A 27 3.71 15.35 -13.35
C VAL A 27 2.82 15.97 -14.44
N ASP A 28 1.70 16.54 -14.03
CA ASP A 28 0.75 17.28 -14.86
C ASP A 28 0.13 18.38 -14.00
N PRO A 29 0.25 19.65 -14.36
CA PRO A 29 -0.39 20.74 -13.61
C PRO A 29 -1.92 20.66 -13.61
N ASN A 30 -2.51 19.85 -14.50
CA ASN A 30 -3.95 19.61 -14.55
C ASN A 30 -4.33 18.24 -13.96
N ALA A 31 -3.37 17.49 -13.41
CA ALA A 31 -3.70 16.22 -12.74
C ALA A 31 -4.57 16.50 -11.52
N THR A 32 -5.75 15.91 -11.51
CA THR A 32 -6.69 15.95 -10.39
C THR A 32 -6.84 14.58 -9.80
N GLY A 33 -7.07 14.55 -8.49
CA GLY A 33 -7.41 13.33 -7.80
C GLY A 33 -6.23 12.41 -7.50
N ARG A 34 -6.56 11.27 -6.89
CA ARG A 34 -5.63 10.27 -6.43
C ARG A 34 -6.13 8.87 -6.74
N SER A 35 -5.27 8.02 -7.25
CA SER A 35 -5.61 6.63 -7.51
C SER A 35 -4.95 5.69 -6.50
N GLN A 36 -5.66 4.61 -6.16
CA GLN A 36 -5.20 3.54 -5.29
C GLN A 36 -5.51 2.20 -5.95
N LEU A 37 -4.55 1.29 -5.96
CA LEU A 37 -4.74 -0.08 -6.43
C LEU A 37 -4.99 -1.00 -5.22
N PHE A 38 -6.10 -1.71 -5.25
CA PHE A 38 -6.44 -2.76 -4.29
C PHE A 38 -6.24 -4.14 -4.91
N VAL A 39 -5.73 -5.06 -4.10
CA VAL A 39 -5.49 -6.45 -4.47
C VAL A 39 -6.31 -7.34 -3.55
N HIS A 40 -7.15 -8.20 -4.11
CA HIS A 40 -7.94 -9.17 -3.39
C HIS A 40 -7.45 -10.57 -3.75
N ILE A 41 -7.05 -11.34 -2.74
CA ILE A 41 -6.69 -12.76 -2.88
C ILE A 41 -7.87 -13.58 -2.38
N HIS A 42 -8.55 -14.27 -3.29
CA HIS A 42 -9.66 -15.16 -2.98
C HIS A 42 -9.18 -16.58 -2.74
N THR A 43 -9.85 -17.29 -1.84
CA THR A 43 -9.56 -18.69 -1.52
C THR A 43 -10.78 -19.60 -1.73
N ASP A 44 -10.51 -20.90 -1.86
CA ASP A 44 -11.54 -21.95 -1.94
C ASP A 44 -12.40 -22.09 -0.66
N GLU A 45 -11.97 -21.50 0.45
CA GLU A 45 -12.70 -21.46 1.71
C GLU A 45 -13.46 -20.14 1.95
N GLY A 46 -13.46 -19.24 0.94
CA GLY A 46 -14.24 -18.00 0.95
C GLY A 46 -13.58 -16.83 1.69
N THR A 47 -12.45 -17.03 2.36
CA THR A 47 -11.71 -15.91 2.95
C THR A 47 -11.01 -15.10 1.87
N ILE A 48 -11.06 -13.75 2.01
CA ILE A 48 -10.45 -12.82 1.07
C ILE A 48 -9.40 -11.99 1.80
N GLY A 49 -8.15 -12.04 1.32
CA GLY A 49 -7.08 -11.16 1.75
C GLY A 49 -7.07 -9.86 0.96
N LEU A 50 -6.79 -8.75 1.62
CA LEU A 50 -6.75 -7.41 1.06
C LEU A 50 -5.36 -6.79 1.17
N GLY A 51 -4.81 -6.37 0.03
CA GLY A 51 -3.59 -5.58 -0.06
C GLY A 51 -3.78 -4.32 -0.87
N MET A 52 -2.80 -3.44 -0.86
CA MET A 52 -2.87 -2.19 -1.61
C MET A 52 -1.51 -1.73 -2.11
N ALA A 53 -1.50 -0.98 -3.19
CA ALA A 53 -0.34 -0.30 -3.78
C ALA A 53 -0.74 1.07 -4.33
N PRO A 54 0.23 1.94 -4.68
CA PRO A 54 -0.07 3.14 -5.45
C PRO A 54 -0.87 2.84 -6.71
N GLY A 55 -1.81 3.71 -7.06
CA GLY A 55 -2.71 3.53 -8.20
C GLY A 55 -2.03 3.70 -9.56
N GLN A 56 -1.20 2.75 -9.94
CA GLN A 56 -0.47 2.75 -11.21
C GLN A 56 -0.80 1.50 -12.03
N ARG A 57 -1.16 1.70 -13.30
CA ARG A 57 -1.44 0.59 -14.23
C ARG A 57 -0.24 -0.34 -14.43
N SER A 58 0.98 0.18 -14.31
CA SER A 58 2.21 -0.62 -14.36
C SER A 58 2.31 -1.63 -13.23
N ILE A 59 1.88 -1.27 -12.01
CA ILE A 59 1.83 -2.19 -10.86
C ILE A 59 0.75 -3.25 -11.10
N GLN A 60 -0.42 -2.83 -11.54
CA GLN A 60 -1.53 -3.71 -11.88
C GLN A 60 -1.12 -4.76 -12.93
N ALA A 61 -0.51 -4.34 -14.03
CA ALA A 61 -0.03 -5.24 -15.08
C ALA A 61 1.00 -6.26 -14.56
N VAL A 62 1.94 -5.86 -13.69
CA VAL A 62 2.88 -6.81 -13.09
C VAL A 62 2.14 -7.87 -12.26
N ILE A 63 1.13 -7.49 -11.48
CA ILE A 63 0.33 -8.44 -10.71
C ILE A 63 -0.39 -9.42 -11.64
N GLU A 64 -1.15 -8.88 -12.62
CA GLU A 64 -2.04 -9.66 -13.48
C GLU A 64 -1.26 -10.57 -14.43
N ASP A 65 -0.24 -10.04 -15.11
CA ASP A 65 0.47 -10.75 -16.18
C ASP A 65 1.61 -11.63 -15.68
N ASN A 66 2.20 -11.28 -14.52
CA ASN A 66 3.43 -11.94 -14.08
C ASN A 66 3.29 -12.70 -12.76
N LEU A 67 2.55 -12.16 -11.77
CA LEU A 67 2.54 -12.73 -10.42
C LEU A 67 1.37 -13.68 -10.19
N THR A 68 0.20 -13.41 -10.76
CA THR A 68 -1.00 -14.25 -10.58
C THR A 68 -0.72 -15.72 -10.87
N GLY A 69 -0.03 -16.02 -11.96
CA GLY A 69 0.24 -17.40 -12.38
C GLY A 69 1.12 -18.23 -11.45
N VAL A 70 1.90 -17.60 -10.56
CA VAL A 70 2.73 -18.32 -9.57
C VAL A 70 2.01 -18.49 -8.23
N LEU A 71 0.83 -17.95 -8.08
CA LEU A 71 0.07 -17.92 -6.82
C LEU A 71 -1.19 -18.78 -6.86
N ILE A 72 -1.84 -18.88 -8.04
CA ILE A 72 -3.08 -19.66 -8.17
C ILE A 72 -2.82 -21.15 -7.87
N GLY A 73 -3.67 -21.72 -7.00
CA GLY A 73 -3.59 -23.11 -6.56
C GLY A 73 -2.65 -23.36 -5.38
N GLU A 74 -1.86 -22.36 -5.02
CA GLU A 74 -0.93 -22.43 -3.88
C GLU A 74 -1.65 -22.24 -2.54
N ASP A 75 -1.00 -22.71 -1.47
CA ASP A 75 -1.44 -22.45 -0.09
C ASP A 75 -1.04 -21.05 0.35
N PRO A 76 -2.00 -20.15 0.67
CA PRO A 76 -1.70 -18.77 1.07
C PRO A 76 -0.93 -18.65 2.39
N PHE A 77 -0.84 -19.73 3.20
CA PHE A 77 -0.03 -19.74 4.42
C PHE A 77 1.48 -19.87 4.15
N MET A 78 1.86 -20.29 2.96
CA MET A 78 3.27 -20.41 2.55
C MET A 78 3.85 -19.05 2.10
N ILE A 79 3.65 -18.00 2.90
CA ILE A 79 3.94 -16.60 2.54
C ILE A 79 5.40 -16.43 2.06
N GLU A 80 6.37 -16.98 2.81
CA GLU A 80 7.79 -16.86 2.46
C GLU A 80 8.13 -17.56 1.13
N LYS A 81 7.54 -18.75 0.89
CA LYS A 81 7.71 -19.45 -0.39
C LYS A 81 7.14 -18.61 -1.54
N LEU A 82 5.90 -18.12 -1.38
CA LEU A 82 5.23 -17.32 -2.40
C LEU A 82 5.96 -16.01 -2.67
N TRP A 83 6.51 -15.39 -1.62
CA TRP A 83 7.35 -14.21 -1.77
C TRP A 83 8.60 -14.51 -2.61
N GLN A 84 9.29 -15.62 -2.35
CA GLN A 84 10.45 -16.06 -3.12
C GLN A 84 10.09 -16.36 -4.58
N ASP A 85 8.97 -17.04 -4.83
CA ASP A 85 8.50 -17.35 -6.17
C ASP A 85 8.21 -16.07 -6.97
N MET A 86 7.53 -15.09 -6.37
CA MET A 86 7.31 -13.78 -6.96
C MET A 86 8.62 -13.03 -7.24
N TYR A 87 9.55 -13.06 -6.27
CA TYR A 87 10.86 -12.42 -6.40
C TYR A 87 11.67 -12.97 -7.57
N TRP A 88 11.68 -14.29 -7.73
CA TRP A 88 12.37 -14.92 -8.86
C TRP A 88 11.64 -14.71 -10.18
N ARG A 89 10.34 -14.66 -10.17
CA ARG A 89 9.52 -14.41 -11.36
C ARG A 89 9.83 -13.08 -12.02
N VAL A 90 10.04 -12.02 -11.25
CA VAL A 90 10.32 -10.68 -11.76
C VAL A 90 11.80 -10.44 -12.10
N ARG A 91 12.66 -11.44 -11.99
CA ARG A 91 14.11 -11.31 -12.23
C ARG A 91 14.46 -10.68 -13.58
N GLY A 92 13.70 -11.01 -14.61
CA GLY A 92 14.00 -10.64 -16.00
C GLY A 92 13.84 -9.14 -16.30
N PHE A 93 12.99 -8.44 -15.55
CA PHE A 93 12.72 -7.01 -15.76
C PHE A 93 13.00 -6.13 -14.53
N GLY A 94 13.61 -6.70 -13.50
CA GLY A 94 14.12 -5.96 -12.35
C GLY A 94 13.39 -6.25 -11.05
N ARG A 95 14.14 -6.11 -9.96
CA ARG A 95 13.69 -6.40 -8.59
C ARG A 95 13.63 -5.14 -7.74
N LYS A 96 13.14 -4.03 -8.31
CA LYS A 96 13.00 -2.71 -7.67
C LYS A 96 11.77 -2.01 -8.22
N GLY A 97 11.39 -0.91 -7.59
CA GLY A 97 10.33 -0.03 -8.06
C GLY A 97 9.00 -0.77 -8.23
N VAL A 98 8.40 -0.68 -9.42
CA VAL A 98 7.08 -1.20 -9.75
C VAL A 98 6.91 -2.69 -9.41
N ALA A 99 7.90 -3.53 -9.73
CA ALA A 99 7.84 -4.96 -9.44
C ALA A 99 7.76 -5.24 -7.93
N PHE A 100 8.52 -4.50 -7.12
CA PHE A 100 8.47 -4.65 -5.66
C PHE A 100 7.19 -4.09 -5.04
N GLN A 101 6.63 -3.03 -5.60
CA GLN A 101 5.32 -2.52 -5.18
C GLN A 101 4.22 -3.54 -5.45
N ALA A 102 4.30 -4.26 -6.57
CA ALA A 102 3.38 -5.35 -6.90
C ALA A 102 3.52 -6.53 -5.92
N ILE A 103 4.75 -6.97 -5.63
CA ILE A 103 5.03 -8.04 -4.66
C ILE A 103 4.53 -7.63 -3.27
N ALA A 104 4.83 -6.39 -2.82
CA ALA A 104 4.41 -5.89 -1.52
C ALA A 104 2.88 -5.86 -1.37
N ALA A 105 2.13 -5.49 -2.41
CA ALA A 105 0.68 -5.50 -2.37
C ALA A 105 0.11 -6.91 -2.17
N ILE A 106 0.70 -7.90 -2.84
CA ILE A 106 0.31 -9.32 -2.68
C ILE A 106 0.72 -9.83 -1.29
N ASP A 107 1.92 -9.52 -0.85
CA ASP A 107 2.42 -9.93 0.48
C ASP A 107 1.52 -9.41 1.61
N ILE A 108 1.13 -8.13 1.55
CA ILE A 108 0.16 -7.54 2.48
C ILE A 108 -1.18 -8.30 2.44
N ALA A 109 -1.68 -8.66 1.25
CA ALA A 109 -2.92 -9.41 1.11
C ALA A 109 -2.81 -10.83 1.70
N LEU A 110 -1.67 -11.50 1.56
CA LEU A 110 -1.43 -12.81 2.16
C LEU A 110 -1.40 -12.72 3.70
N TRP A 111 -0.73 -11.72 4.26
CA TRP A 111 -0.73 -11.48 5.70
C TRP A 111 -2.11 -11.11 6.24
N ASP A 112 -2.88 -10.26 5.54
CA ASP A 112 -4.26 -9.93 5.92
C ASP A 112 -5.14 -11.17 5.92
N LEU A 113 -5.03 -12.02 4.89
CA LEU A 113 -5.72 -13.30 4.82
C LEU A 113 -5.38 -14.21 6.01
N LYS A 114 -4.09 -14.36 6.31
CA LYS A 114 -3.61 -15.16 7.43
C LYS A 114 -4.15 -14.64 8.77
N GLY A 115 -4.16 -13.32 8.97
CA GLY A 115 -4.74 -12.69 10.14
C GLY A 115 -6.22 -12.99 10.31
N LYS A 116 -6.99 -12.90 9.22
CA LYS A 116 -8.43 -13.20 9.18
C LYS A 116 -8.73 -14.67 9.49
N VAL A 117 -8.00 -15.58 8.89
CA VAL A 117 -8.19 -17.03 9.11
C VAL A 117 -7.87 -17.43 10.56
N LEU A 118 -6.84 -16.82 11.14
CA LEU A 118 -6.41 -17.10 12.52
C LEU A 118 -7.18 -16.26 13.56
N ASP A 119 -8.05 -15.35 13.13
CA ASP A 119 -8.72 -14.36 13.99
C ASP A 119 -7.73 -13.61 14.91
N GLN A 120 -6.59 -13.21 14.33
CA GLN A 120 -5.52 -12.49 15.03
C GLN A 120 -5.05 -11.27 14.23
N PRO A 121 -4.83 -10.14 14.90
CA PRO A 121 -4.21 -9.00 14.24
C PRO A 121 -2.74 -9.31 13.90
N ILE A 122 -2.30 -8.82 12.75
CA ILE A 122 -0.98 -9.12 12.19
C ILE A 122 0.17 -8.80 13.15
N TYR A 123 0.07 -7.71 13.91
CA TYR A 123 1.13 -7.35 14.85
C TYR A 123 1.38 -8.42 15.92
N ARG A 124 0.34 -9.20 16.30
CA ARG A 124 0.49 -10.33 17.24
C ARG A 124 1.18 -11.52 16.56
N LEU A 125 0.86 -11.79 15.30
CA LEU A 125 1.48 -12.87 14.54
C LEU A 125 2.96 -12.62 14.27
N LEU A 126 3.35 -11.35 14.12
CA LEU A 126 4.74 -10.93 13.90
C LEU A 126 5.56 -10.78 15.19
N GLY A 127 4.94 -10.85 16.35
CA GLY A 127 5.59 -10.66 17.65
C GLY A 127 5.72 -9.17 18.01
N PRO A 128 4.80 -8.63 18.85
CA PRO A 128 4.79 -7.21 19.19
C PRO A 128 5.97 -6.85 20.11
N ALA A 129 6.74 -5.84 19.72
CA ALA A 129 7.77 -5.25 20.56
C ALA A 129 7.19 -4.23 21.55
N HIS A 130 6.10 -3.54 21.17
CA HIS A 130 5.47 -2.51 21.97
C HIS A 130 3.95 -2.55 21.85
N GLN A 131 3.24 -2.19 22.93
CA GLN A 131 1.78 -2.06 22.92
C GLN A 131 1.31 -0.72 22.32
N LYS A 132 2.17 0.30 22.32
CA LYS A 132 1.91 1.64 21.79
C LYS A 132 3.12 2.11 21.00
N VAL A 133 2.87 2.82 19.91
CA VAL A 133 3.91 3.41 19.04
C VAL A 133 3.78 4.93 19.11
N PRO A 134 4.86 5.68 19.38
CA PRO A 134 4.85 7.13 19.26
C PRO A 134 4.54 7.54 17.81
N ILE A 135 3.61 8.48 17.64
CA ILE A 135 3.20 8.97 16.34
C ILE A 135 3.50 10.46 16.18
N TYR A 136 3.49 10.92 14.95
CA TYR A 136 3.43 12.32 14.57
C TYR A 136 2.36 12.54 13.49
N GLY A 137 1.77 13.73 13.44
CA GLY A 137 0.92 14.17 12.33
C GLY A 137 1.78 14.47 11.11
N SER A 138 1.52 13.81 9.99
CA SER A 138 2.28 13.98 8.75
C SER A 138 1.43 14.59 7.66
N GLY A 139 1.85 15.77 7.19
CA GLY A 139 1.18 16.52 6.13
C GLY A 139 2.04 17.69 5.68
N GLY A 140 1.42 18.85 5.53
CA GLY A 140 2.08 20.10 5.19
C GLY A 140 2.79 20.02 3.85
N TRP A 141 2.02 19.77 2.79
CA TRP A 141 2.56 19.62 1.44
C TRP A 141 2.95 20.98 0.86
N THR A 142 3.92 21.00 -0.06
CA THR A 142 4.45 22.25 -0.61
C THR A 142 3.47 23.03 -1.48
N ASN A 143 2.36 22.45 -1.88
CA ASN A 143 1.26 23.08 -2.59
C ASN A 143 0.16 23.63 -1.69
N TYR A 144 0.29 23.51 -0.36
CA TYR A 144 -0.61 24.15 0.59
C TYR A 144 -0.42 25.67 0.62
N SER A 145 -1.50 26.39 0.85
CA SER A 145 -1.46 27.74 1.38
C SER A 145 -1.00 27.75 2.84
N GLU A 146 -0.60 28.90 3.36
CA GLU A 146 -0.23 29.03 4.78
C GLU A 146 -1.40 28.68 5.72
N ASP A 147 -2.64 29.07 5.36
CA ASP A 147 -3.82 28.77 6.15
C ASP A 147 -4.13 27.27 6.18
N GLU A 148 -4.02 26.57 5.04
CA GLU A 148 -4.18 25.11 4.98
C GLU A 148 -3.11 24.39 5.81
N LEU A 149 -1.86 24.84 5.71
CA LEU A 149 -0.76 24.30 6.50
C LEU A 149 -1.02 24.45 7.99
N VAL A 150 -1.34 25.67 8.43
CA VAL A 150 -1.62 25.95 9.85
C VAL A 150 -2.82 25.15 10.34
N SER A 151 -3.91 25.13 9.58
CA SER A 151 -5.14 24.41 9.92
C SER A 151 -4.88 22.92 10.10
N GLU A 152 -4.16 22.29 9.18
CA GLU A 152 -3.84 20.86 9.28
C GLU A 152 -2.95 20.56 10.49
N GLN A 153 -1.88 21.33 10.70
CA GLN A 153 -0.95 21.10 11.80
C GLN A 153 -1.63 21.33 13.17
N MET A 154 -2.45 22.37 13.29
CA MET A 154 -3.24 22.61 14.49
C MET A 154 -4.25 21.48 14.75
N GLY A 155 -4.90 20.96 13.72
CA GLY A 155 -5.80 19.83 13.84
C GLY A 155 -5.11 18.54 14.38
N TYR A 156 -3.82 18.36 14.16
CA TYR A 156 -3.06 17.29 14.81
C TYR A 156 -2.85 17.58 16.31
N VAL A 157 -2.46 18.81 16.64
CA VAL A 157 -2.23 19.22 18.05
C VAL A 157 -3.52 19.11 18.88
N GLU A 158 -4.65 19.56 18.36
CA GLU A 158 -5.96 19.47 19.00
C GLU A 158 -6.39 18.02 19.29
N ARG A 159 -5.97 17.08 18.44
CA ARG A 159 -6.16 15.63 18.65
C ARG A 159 -5.16 15.01 19.61
N GLY A 160 -4.29 15.82 20.24
CA GLY A 160 -3.31 15.38 21.22
C GLY A 160 -2.08 14.70 20.60
N ILE A 161 -1.82 14.88 19.30
CA ILE A 161 -0.61 14.37 18.65
C ILE A 161 0.55 15.33 18.98
N PRO A 162 1.59 14.90 19.71
CA PRO A 162 2.58 15.82 20.28
C PRO A 162 3.67 16.28 19.29
N ARG A 163 3.63 15.77 18.06
CA ARG A 163 4.63 16.08 17.02
C ARG A 163 3.97 16.16 15.67
N VAL A 164 4.46 17.08 14.85
CA VAL A 164 4.01 17.25 13.48
C VAL A 164 5.20 17.26 12.52
N LYS A 165 4.94 16.89 11.27
CA LYS A 165 5.92 16.92 10.19
C LYS A 165 5.30 17.65 9.00
N MET A 166 6.04 18.60 8.44
CA MET A 166 5.68 19.28 7.19
C MET A 166 6.80 19.11 6.14
N LYS A 167 6.47 19.35 4.89
CA LYS A 167 7.42 19.40 3.78
C LYS A 167 8.05 20.79 3.71
N VAL A 168 9.32 20.83 3.30
CA VAL A 168 10.10 22.04 3.07
C VAL A 168 10.79 21.94 1.71
N GLY A 169 11.35 23.07 1.20
CA GLY A 169 12.11 23.07 -0.05
C GLY A 169 11.30 23.52 -1.26
N LYS A 170 10.30 24.38 -1.03
CA LYS A 170 9.67 25.22 -2.07
C LYS A 170 10.38 26.57 -2.04
N ASP A 171 10.89 27.01 -3.19
CA ASP A 171 11.43 28.37 -3.41
C ASP A 171 10.30 29.39 -3.55
#